data_9feb5eec8f64d36c636e31943818fcc7
#
_entry.id   9feb5eec8f64d36c636e31943818fcc7
#
_cell.length_a   1.000
_cell.length_b   1.000
_cell.length_c   1.000
_cell.angle_alpha   90.00
_cell.angle_beta   90.00
_cell.angle_gamma   90.00
#
_symmetry.space_group_name_H-M   'P 1'
#
loop_
_entity.id
_entity.type
_entity.pdbx_description
1 polymer ?
#
loop_
_entity_poly.entity_id
_entity_poly.type
_entity_poly.pdbx_seq_one_letter_code
_entity_poly.pdbx_strand_id
1 'polypeptide(L)'
;MNNLGCPDIIFIFGATNDAWAGSPIGEYKYDGWTKKDLFSFRPAMANMLAFMTNRYPNVEIYFILNCDLQEEINESVKTICKHYQVPCIVLKGIDKANGHPTIKGMNQICEQVQSFISNK
;
A
#
# COMPACT_ATOMS: atom_id res chain seq x y z
N MET A 1 16.62 -18.15 -12.09
CA MET A 1 16.62 -17.34 -12.48
C MET A 1 16.74 -16.32 -12.23
N ASN A 2 17.22 -16.13 -12.30
CA ASN A 2 17.32 -15.15 -12.25
C ASN A 2 16.95 -14.16 -12.64
N ASN A 3 16.57 -14.36 -12.47
CA ASN A 3 16.08 -13.28 -13.17
C ASN A 3 16.36 -11.96 -12.54
N LEU A 4 17.44 -11.42 -12.83
CA LEU A 4 17.85 -10.12 -12.32
C LEU A 4 16.85 -9.09 -12.78
N GLY A 5 16.23 -8.35 -11.87
CA GLY A 5 15.31 -7.31 -12.21
C GLY A 5 13.86 -7.70 -12.38
N CYS A 6 13.55 -8.99 -12.17
CA CYS A 6 12.18 -9.48 -12.23
C CYS A 6 11.79 -10.07 -10.88
N PRO A 7 11.35 -9.26 -9.93
CA PRO A 7 10.98 -9.79 -8.62
C PRO A 7 9.77 -10.70 -8.70
N ASP A 8 9.73 -11.71 -7.84
CA ASP A 8 8.59 -12.61 -7.75
C ASP A 8 7.48 -12.03 -6.89
N ILE A 9 7.84 -11.23 -5.91
CA ILE A 9 6.90 -10.61 -4.98
C ILE A 9 7.31 -9.16 -4.76
N ILE A 10 6.33 -8.27 -4.80
CA ILE A 10 6.54 -6.86 -4.52
C ILE A 10 5.69 -6.47 -3.32
N PHE A 11 6.32 -5.83 -2.33
CA PHE A 11 5.61 -5.26 -1.20
C PHE A 11 5.60 -3.74 -1.33
N ILE A 12 4.41 -3.15 -1.28
CA ILE A 12 4.25 -1.71 -1.29
C ILE A 12 3.86 -1.27 0.11
N PHE A 13 4.73 -0.50 0.75
CA PHE A 13 4.47 0.03 2.08
C PHE A 13 4.19 1.52 1.92
N GLY A 14 2.92 1.87 1.90
CA GLY A 14 2.54 3.24 1.61
C GLY A 14 1.44 3.76 2.51
N ALA A 15 0.86 4.88 2.10
CA ALA A 15 -0.21 5.56 2.82
C ALA A 15 0.20 5.97 4.23
N THR A 16 1.45 6.41 4.39
CA THR A 16 1.92 6.92 5.68
C THR A 16 1.39 8.34 5.86
N ASN A 17 1.23 8.73 7.13
CA ASN A 17 0.70 10.05 7.45
C ASN A 17 1.53 11.18 6.86
N ASP A 18 2.85 11.07 6.91
CA ASP A 18 3.72 12.13 6.45
C ASP A 18 3.54 12.44 4.97
N ALA A 19 3.29 11.41 4.18
CA ALA A 19 3.15 11.58 2.73
C ALA A 19 1.83 12.22 2.35
N TRP A 20 0.77 12.00 3.14
CA TRP A 20 -0.57 12.39 2.71
C TRP A 20 -1.28 13.34 3.67
N ALA A 21 -0.59 13.81 4.71
CA ALA A 21 -1.22 14.62 5.74
C ALA A 21 -1.88 15.91 5.22
N GLY A 22 -1.31 16.54 4.24
CA GLY A 22 -1.85 17.76 3.67
C GLY A 22 -2.55 17.61 2.34
N SER A 23 -2.71 16.37 1.86
CA SER A 23 -3.27 16.13 0.55
C SER A 23 -4.77 15.90 0.62
N PRO A 24 -5.56 16.41 -0.34
CA PRO A 24 -6.97 16.08 -0.39
C PRO A 24 -7.15 14.59 -0.70
N ILE A 25 -8.26 14.05 -0.20
CA ILE A 25 -8.54 12.63 -0.42
C ILE A 25 -8.87 12.37 -1.90
N GLY A 26 -9.61 13.26 -2.53
CA GLY A 26 -9.98 13.16 -3.92
C GLY A 26 -11.09 12.15 -4.20
N GLU A 27 -11.39 11.97 -5.45
CA GLU A 27 -12.40 11.03 -5.91
C GLU A 27 -11.74 9.72 -6.29
N TYR A 28 -12.51 8.62 -6.23
CA TYR A 28 -12.04 7.36 -6.79
C TYR A 28 -11.96 7.51 -8.30
N LYS A 29 -10.77 7.37 -8.85
CA LYS A 29 -10.55 7.51 -10.28
C LYS A 29 -9.55 6.47 -10.73
N TYR A 30 -9.94 5.64 -11.69
CA TYR A 30 -9.17 4.46 -12.09
C TYR A 30 -8.59 4.56 -13.49
N ASP A 31 -8.81 5.66 -14.18
CA ASP A 31 -8.20 5.90 -15.50
C ASP A 31 -8.25 7.40 -15.82
N GLY A 32 -7.60 7.77 -16.92
CA GLY A 32 -7.65 9.14 -17.41
C GLY A 32 -7.13 10.18 -16.44
N TRP A 33 -6.14 9.83 -15.61
CA TRP A 33 -5.61 10.76 -14.62
C TRP A 33 -4.93 11.97 -15.27
N THR A 34 -5.26 13.15 -14.76
CA THR A 34 -4.56 14.37 -15.12
C THR A 34 -3.47 14.64 -14.09
N LYS A 35 -2.58 15.56 -14.41
CA LYS A 35 -1.54 15.96 -13.47
C LYS A 35 -2.13 16.46 -12.16
N LYS A 36 -3.25 17.20 -12.25
CA LYS A 36 -3.93 17.71 -11.08
C LYS A 36 -4.51 16.60 -10.21
N ASP A 37 -5.04 15.56 -10.84
CA ASP A 37 -5.61 14.42 -10.11
C ASP A 37 -4.58 13.78 -9.20
N LEU A 38 -3.33 13.73 -9.64
CA LEU A 38 -2.27 13.04 -8.89
C LEU A 38 -1.82 13.76 -7.63
N PHE A 39 -2.37 14.95 -7.36
CA PHE A 39 -2.16 15.63 -6.09
C PHE A 39 -3.16 15.19 -5.03
N SER A 40 -4.13 14.36 -5.38
CA SER A 40 -5.10 13.83 -4.44
C SER A 40 -4.77 12.36 -4.16
N PHE A 41 -5.09 11.91 -2.94
CA PHE A 41 -4.67 10.58 -2.48
C PHE A 41 -5.26 9.44 -3.33
N ARG A 42 -6.59 9.42 -3.50
CA ARG A 42 -7.25 8.31 -4.20
C ARG A 42 -6.80 8.16 -5.65
N PRO A 43 -6.80 9.24 -6.45
CA PRO A 43 -6.32 9.10 -7.83
C PRO A 43 -4.84 8.71 -7.92
N ALA A 44 -4.00 9.28 -7.05
CA ALA A 44 -2.57 8.98 -7.07
C ALA A 44 -2.32 7.51 -6.74
N MET A 45 -3.01 6.97 -5.75
CA MET A 45 -2.85 5.57 -5.38
C MET A 45 -3.35 4.65 -6.48
N ALA A 46 -4.50 4.98 -7.08
CA ALA A 46 -5.04 4.19 -8.18
C ALA A 46 -4.08 4.18 -9.36
N ASN A 47 -3.50 5.34 -9.69
CA ASN A 47 -2.51 5.44 -10.76
C ASN A 47 -1.29 4.56 -10.48
N MET A 48 -0.80 4.58 -9.24
CA MET A 48 0.34 3.78 -8.85
C MET A 48 0.06 2.28 -9.00
N LEU A 49 -1.08 1.82 -8.49
CA LEU A 49 -1.41 0.39 -8.58
C LEU A 49 -1.69 -0.04 -10.02
N ALA A 50 -2.32 0.83 -10.82
CA ALA A 50 -2.52 0.53 -12.23
C ALA A 50 -1.19 0.34 -12.95
N PHE A 51 -0.23 1.22 -12.67
CA PHE A 51 1.10 1.12 -13.26
C PHE A 51 1.79 -0.18 -12.83
N MET A 52 1.76 -0.50 -11.54
CA MET A 52 2.45 -1.67 -11.01
C MET A 52 1.85 -2.98 -11.52
N THR A 53 0.52 -3.07 -11.56
CA THR A 53 -0.13 -4.30 -12.00
C THR A 53 0.04 -4.52 -13.50
N ASN A 54 0.12 -3.44 -14.27
CA ASN A 54 0.36 -3.54 -15.71
C ASN A 54 1.80 -3.91 -16.03
N ARG A 55 2.73 -3.32 -15.29
CA ARG A 55 4.15 -3.54 -15.57
C ARG A 55 4.62 -4.92 -15.14
N TYR A 56 4.02 -5.46 -14.08
CA TYR A 56 4.44 -6.74 -13.51
C TYR A 56 3.26 -7.70 -13.42
N PRO A 57 2.69 -8.13 -14.57
CA PRO A 57 1.46 -8.93 -14.56
C PRO A 57 1.61 -10.32 -13.95
N ASN A 58 2.83 -10.84 -13.89
CA ASN A 58 3.07 -12.18 -13.35
C ASN A 58 3.71 -12.16 -11.96
N VAL A 59 3.68 -11.02 -11.29
CA VAL A 59 4.30 -10.86 -9.98
C VAL A 59 3.21 -10.66 -8.94
N GLU A 60 3.37 -11.28 -7.77
CA GLU A 60 2.46 -11.05 -6.67
C GLU A 60 2.77 -9.70 -6.03
N ILE A 61 1.75 -8.86 -5.88
CA ILE A 61 1.88 -7.53 -5.29
C ILE A 61 1.03 -7.49 -4.03
N TYR A 62 1.64 -7.07 -2.93
CA TYR A 62 0.95 -6.91 -1.65
C TYR A 62 1.10 -5.48 -1.19
N PHE A 63 0.01 -4.89 -0.73
CA PHE A 63 0.04 -3.55 -0.14
C PHE A 63 0.00 -3.68 1.38
N ILE A 64 0.98 -3.10 2.05
CA ILE A 64 1.05 -3.13 3.51
C ILE A 64 0.49 -1.82 4.05
N LEU A 65 -0.64 -1.90 4.73
CA LEU A 65 -1.34 -0.76 5.28
C LEU A 65 -0.93 -0.57 6.73
N ASN A 66 -0.32 0.58 7.01
CA ASN A 66 0.14 0.90 8.35
C ASN A 66 -1.05 1.05 9.30
N CYS A 67 -0.79 0.86 10.59
CA CYS A 67 -1.80 1.11 11.61
C CYS A 67 -1.82 2.61 11.97
N ASP A 68 -2.85 3.01 12.70
CA ASP A 68 -3.00 4.40 13.21
C ASP A 68 -3.20 5.44 12.11
N LEU A 69 -3.71 5.05 10.97
CA LEU A 69 -4.10 5.97 9.92
C LEU A 69 -5.55 6.39 10.09
N GLN A 70 -5.90 7.51 9.47
CA GLN A 70 -7.28 7.97 9.48
C GLN A 70 -8.18 6.95 8.79
N GLU A 71 -9.42 6.84 9.29
CA GLU A 71 -10.37 5.87 8.75
C GLU A 71 -10.62 6.07 7.26
N GLU A 72 -10.68 7.31 6.83
CA GLU A 72 -10.91 7.63 5.42
C GLU A 72 -9.77 7.12 4.54
N ILE A 73 -8.54 7.21 5.02
CA ILE A 73 -7.36 6.68 4.32
C ILE A 73 -7.43 5.15 4.28
N ASN A 74 -7.76 4.52 5.41
CA ASN A 74 -7.89 3.06 5.47
C ASN A 74 -8.91 2.55 4.48
N GLU A 75 -10.08 3.17 4.45
CA GLU A 75 -11.13 2.80 3.53
C GLU A 75 -10.71 2.96 2.08
N SER A 76 -10.04 4.07 1.78
CA SER A 76 -9.57 4.35 0.43
C SER A 76 -8.57 3.30 -0.04
N VAL A 77 -7.61 2.95 0.82
CA VAL A 77 -6.61 1.94 0.50
C VAL A 77 -7.27 0.60 0.22
N LYS A 78 -8.16 0.17 1.09
CA LYS A 78 -8.83 -1.13 0.93
C LYS A 78 -9.67 -1.18 -0.34
N THR A 79 -10.39 -0.11 -0.64
CA THR A 79 -11.23 -0.02 -1.83
C THR A 79 -10.40 -0.08 -3.11
N ILE A 80 -9.33 0.69 -3.16
CA ILE A 80 -8.49 0.76 -4.35
C ILE A 80 -7.72 -0.56 -4.55
N CYS A 81 -7.20 -1.13 -3.47
CA CYS A 81 -6.52 -2.42 -3.55
C CYS A 81 -7.47 -3.50 -4.07
N LYS A 82 -8.71 -3.50 -3.61
CA LYS A 82 -9.70 -4.46 -4.06
C LYS A 82 -9.98 -4.29 -5.56
N HIS A 83 -10.04 -3.06 -6.03
CA HIS A 83 -10.28 -2.79 -7.45
C HIS A 83 -9.21 -3.43 -8.34
N TYR A 84 -7.95 -3.36 -7.91
CA TYR A 84 -6.82 -3.91 -8.68
C TYR A 84 -6.47 -5.33 -8.25
N GLN A 85 -7.25 -5.93 -7.36
CA GLN A 85 -7.03 -7.29 -6.86
C GLN A 85 -5.65 -7.44 -6.21
N VAL A 86 -5.23 -6.39 -5.50
CA VAL A 86 -3.99 -6.38 -4.74
C VAL A 86 -4.33 -6.68 -3.28
N PRO A 87 -3.81 -7.78 -2.71
CA PRO A 87 -4.05 -8.07 -1.30
C PRO A 87 -3.52 -6.96 -0.41
N CYS A 88 -4.30 -6.59 0.59
CA CYS A 88 -3.94 -5.54 1.53
C CYS A 88 -3.69 -6.15 2.90
N ILE A 89 -2.46 -6.03 3.37
CA ILE A 89 -2.06 -6.55 4.69
C ILE A 89 -2.23 -5.41 5.68
N VAL A 90 -3.23 -5.53 6.56
CA VAL A 90 -3.53 -4.50 7.56
C VAL A 90 -2.72 -4.79 8.81
N LEU A 91 -1.78 -3.91 9.13
CA LEU A 91 -0.95 -4.06 10.33
C LEU A 91 -1.73 -3.66 11.57
N LYS A 92 -1.44 -4.30 12.69
CA LYS A 92 -2.10 -4.03 13.96
C LYS A 92 -1.09 -4.00 15.09
N GLY A 93 -1.26 -3.02 15.98
CA GLY A 93 -0.47 -2.98 17.21
C GLY A 93 1.04 -2.92 17.03
N ILE A 94 1.50 -2.16 16.07
CA ILE A 94 2.93 -2.04 15.81
C ILE A 94 3.57 -1.07 16.81
N ASP A 95 4.64 -1.52 17.45
CA ASP A 95 5.39 -0.67 18.39
C ASP A 95 6.11 0.44 17.65
N LYS A 96 5.91 1.68 18.10
CA LYS A 96 6.43 2.86 17.41
C LYS A 96 7.06 3.84 18.39
N ALA A 97 8.04 4.58 17.90
CA ALA A 97 8.63 5.70 18.59
C ALA A 97 8.69 6.85 17.60
N ASN A 98 8.13 8.01 17.98
CA ASN A 98 8.11 9.21 17.14
C ASN A 98 7.47 8.95 15.76
N GLY A 99 6.44 8.11 15.73
CA GLY A 99 5.72 7.81 14.50
C GLY A 99 6.38 6.78 13.60
N HIS A 100 7.52 6.26 14.00
CA HIS A 100 8.23 5.26 13.22
C HIS A 100 8.33 3.93 13.98
N PRO A 101 8.26 2.78 13.29
CA PRO A 101 8.40 1.50 13.97
C PRO A 101 9.75 1.38 14.68
N THR A 102 9.72 0.84 15.90
CA THR A 102 10.94 0.48 16.62
C THR A 102 11.45 -0.85 16.07
N ILE A 103 12.58 -1.34 16.61
CA ILE A 103 13.07 -2.68 16.24
C ILE A 103 12.01 -3.73 16.53
N LYS A 104 11.35 -3.61 17.70
CA LYS A 104 10.25 -4.49 18.05
C LYS A 104 9.10 -4.36 17.04
N GLY A 105 8.77 -3.12 16.65
CA GLY A 105 7.74 -2.86 15.66
C GLY A 105 8.07 -3.47 14.31
N MET A 106 9.31 -3.38 13.88
CA MET A 106 9.74 -3.98 12.62
C MET A 106 9.57 -5.49 12.64
N ASN A 107 9.90 -6.13 13.76
CA ASN A 107 9.69 -7.57 13.91
C ASN A 107 8.19 -7.92 13.87
N GLN A 108 7.36 -7.09 14.49
CA GLN A 108 5.91 -7.28 14.45
C GLN A 108 5.37 -7.18 13.02
N ILE A 109 5.89 -6.25 12.24
CA ILE A 109 5.51 -6.10 10.83
C ILE A 109 5.88 -7.37 10.06
N CYS A 110 7.10 -7.86 10.24
CA CYS A 110 7.56 -9.06 9.55
C CYS A 110 6.69 -10.27 9.91
N GLU A 111 6.36 -10.44 11.19
CA GLU A 111 5.53 -11.54 11.63
C GLU A 111 4.13 -11.48 11.02
N GLN A 112 3.54 -10.29 10.97
CA GLN A 112 2.21 -10.13 10.42
C GLN A 112 2.18 -10.36 8.91
N VAL A 113 3.21 -9.91 8.20
CA VAL A 113 3.32 -10.14 6.77
C VAL A 113 3.49 -11.62 6.48
N GLN A 114 4.37 -12.30 7.22
CA GLN A 114 4.58 -13.73 7.05
C GLN A 114 3.31 -14.53 7.33
N SER A 115 2.61 -14.16 8.39
CA SER A 115 1.37 -14.83 8.76
C SER A 115 0.32 -14.67 7.67
N PHE A 116 0.20 -13.48 7.11
CA PHE A 116 -0.76 -13.22 6.03
C PHE A 116 -0.45 -14.10 4.81
N ILE A 117 0.81 -14.14 4.41
CA ILE A 117 1.21 -14.92 3.24
C ILE A 117 1.03 -16.41 3.47
N SER A 118 1.36 -16.89 4.67
CA SER A 118 1.26 -18.32 5.00
C SER A 118 -0.19 -18.81 5.07
N ASN A 119 -1.12 -17.92 5.35
CA ASN A 119 -2.53 -18.27 5.47
C ASN A 119 -3.34 -18.01 4.20
N LYS A 120 -2.66 -17.72 3.13
CA LYS A 120 -3.32 -17.51 1.83
C LYS A 120 -3.88 -18.79 1.26
#